data_1f9c2b7808f2600b2282b9aba8e2e701
#
_entry.id   1f9c2b7808f2600b2282b9aba8e2e701
#
_cell.length_a   1.000
_cell.length_b   1.000
_cell.length_c   1.000
_cell.angle_alpha   90.00
_cell.angle_beta   90.00
_cell.angle_gamma   90.00
#
_symmetry.space_group_name_H-M   'P 1'
#
loop_
_entity.id
_entity.type
_entity.pdbx_description
1 polymer ?
#
loop_
_entity_poly.entity_id
_entity_poly.type
_entity_poly.pdbx_seq_one_letter_code
_entity_poly.pdbx_strand_id
1 'polypeptide(L)'
;IAKWLQAPVLLVCDAGGMARSIAALAKGFSTFDADLQIAGLICNRIGSRGHLDLLRKATGGEPPVMGGLPKEAALAFADRHLGLHSADRTTVPEEVFVAWGDRVSEWCDVEAIVSLARSAPALPETPAMERIVGKGIGCRIGLAFDEAFHFYYDDNLRRLESLGAELVRFSPIHDAHLPDVDGLYFGGGYPEVHAEELSRNLSMRKDVRSFAEAQGPIYGECGGLMYLSNGIRTLDGTLHPMVGLIPGEAEMKDRLQALGYVEVDTKDATMLGPAGLKFRGHQFRYSDFRLPPEVECTYHVRRRRGGEPFQEGYCQG
;
A
#
# COMPACT_ATOMS: atom_id res chain seq x y z
N ILE A 1 13.35 -10.45 3.07
CA ILE A 1 13.64 -9.22 3.82
C ILE A 1 14.52 -9.55 5.01
N ALA A 2 14.11 -10.41 5.96
CA ALA A 2 14.90 -10.73 7.16
C ALA A 2 16.35 -11.13 6.85
N LYS A 3 16.59 -11.95 5.81
CA LYS A 3 17.95 -12.30 5.37
C LYS A 3 18.75 -11.10 4.87
N TRP A 4 18.13 -10.17 4.14
CA TRP A 4 18.81 -8.96 3.66
C TRP A 4 19.19 -8.04 4.82
N LEU A 5 18.32 -7.94 5.82
CA LEU A 5 18.56 -7.14 7.02
C LEU A 5 19.39 -7.88 8.06
N GLN A 6 19.63 -9.21 7.89
CA GLN A 6 20.21 -10.10 8.89
C GLN A 6 19.50 -10.00 10.27
N ALA A 7 18.21 -9.67 10.23
CA ALA A 7 17.43 -9.40 11.41
C ALA A 7 16.80 -10.69 11.97
N PRO A 8 16.77 -10.86 13.31
CA PRO A 8 16.04 -11.95 13.94
C PRO A 8 14.53 -11.81 13.65
N VAL A 9 13.86 -12.94 13.49
CA VAL A 9 12.42 -13.00 13.16
C VAL A 9 11.62 -13.31 14.42
N LEU A 10 10.69 -12.44 14.76
CA LEU A 10 9.64 -12.72 15.73
C LEU A 10 8.41 -13.22 14.97
N LEU A 11 8.12 -14.52 15.10
CA LEU A 11 7.04 -15.15 14.36
C LEU A 11 5.71 -15.03 15.13
N VAL A 12 4.73 -14.37 14.53
CA VAL A 12 3.37 -14.29 15.08
C VAL A 12 2.52 -15.39 14.47
N CYS A 13 1.96 -16.28 15.33
CA CYS A 13 1.18 -17.41 14.91
C CYS A 13 -0.26 -17.32 15.42
N ASP A 14 -1.24 -17.70 14.60
CA ASP A 14 -2.58 -17.98 15.08
C ASP A 14 -2.54 -19.29 15.89
N ALA A 15 -2.63 -19.18 17.21
CA ALA A 15 -2.58 -20.30 18.14
C ALA A 15 -3.98 -20.75 18.61
N GLY A 16 -5.04 -20.22 18.01
CA GLY A 16 -6.42 -20.60 18.33
C GLY A 16 -6.63 -22.10 18.22
N GLY A 17 -6.95 -22.76 19.34
CA GLY A 17 -7.15 -24.21 19.40
C GLY A 17 -5.89 -25.07 19.27
N MET A 18 -4.69 -24.47 19.22
CA MET A 18 -3.43 -25.21 19.20
C MET A 18 -3.00 -25.68 20.60
N ALA A 19 -2.26 -26.79 20.63
CA ALA A 19 -1.55 -27.30 21.81
C ALA A 19 -0.11 -27.66 21.37
N ARG A 20 0.22 -28.94 21.30
CA ARG A 20 1.56 -29.41 20.87
C ARG A 20 1.87 -29.11 19.39
N SER A 21 0.85 -28.89 18.57
CA SER A 21 1.01 -28.52 17.14
C SER A 21 1.78 -27.21 16.93
N ILE A 22 1.78 -26.28 17.90
CA ILE A 22 2.61 -25.07 17.85
C ILE A 22 4.11 -25.40 17.72
N ALA A 23 4.57 -26.46 18.40
CA ALA A 23 5.96 -26.89 18.32
C ALA A 23 6.34 -27.39 16.92
N ALA A 24 5.42 -28.12 16.26
CA ALA A 24 5.65 -28.58 14.90
C ALA A 24 5.69 -27.40 13.91
N LEU A 25 4.80 -26.42 14.08
CA LEU A 25 4.78 -25.21 13.29
C LEU A 25 6.05 -24.38 13.48
N ALA A 26 6.43 -24.12 14.72
CA ALA A 26 7.67 -23.38 15.06
C ALA A 26 8.91 -24.07 14.49
N LYS A 27 9.01 -25.40 14.66
CA LYS A 27 10.10 -26.19 14.10
C LYS A 27 10.12 -26.14 12.58
N GLY A 28 8.95 -26.22 11.93
CA GLY A 28 8.83 -26.11 10.49
C GLY A 28 9.42 -24.81 9.98
N PHE A 29 9.03 -23.68 10.55
CA PHE A 29 9.59 -22.37 10.16
C PHE A 29 11.08 -22.23 10.48
N SER A 30 11.55 -22.75 11.62
CA SER A 30 12.95 -22.64 12.01
C SER A 30 13.89 -23.52 11.18
N THR A 31 13.38 -24.57 10.54
CA THR A 31 14.21 -25.53 9.78
C THR A 31 13.99 -25.48 8.27
N PHE A 32 12.91 -24.83 7.81
CA PHE A 32 12.59 -24.75 6.39
C PHE A 32 13.62 -23.93 5.60
N ASP A 33 14.13 -22.87 6.19
CA ASP A 33 15.19 -22.04 5.62
C ASP A 33 16.26 -21.79 6.68
N ALA A 34 17.43 -22.43 6.50
CA ALA A 34 18.52 -22.40 7.48
C ALA A 34 19.15 -21.00 7.66
N ASP A 35 18.94 -20.10 6.69
CA ASP A 35 19.44 -18.73 6.76
C ASP A 35 18.48 -17.79 7.51
N LEU A 36 17.32 -18.29 7.98
CA LEU A 36 16.37 -17.52 8.78
C LEU A 36 16.50 -17.86 10.26
N GLN A 37 16.75 -16.84 11.07
CA GLN A 37 16.74 -16.98 12.52
C GLN A 37 15.33 -16.67 13.07
N ILE A 38 14.55 -17.72 13.36
CA ILE A 38 13.31 -17.57 14.13
C ILE A 38 13.68 -17.48 15.60
N ALA A 39 13.70 -16.27 16.13
CA ALA A 39 14.26 -15.97 17.45
C ALA A 39 13.21 -15.86 18.56
N GLY A 40 11.93 -15.87 18.22
CA GLY A 40 10.84 -15.86 19.18
C GLY A 40 9.49 -16.08 18.55
N LEU A 41 8.50 -16.39 19.37
CA LEU A 41 7.10 -16.57 19.00
C LEU A 41 6.19 -15.63 19.77
N ILE A 42 5.15 -15.12 19.10
CA ILE A 42 3.95 -14.56 19.71
C ILE A 42 2.76 -15.41 19.29
N CYS A 43 2.02 -15.91 20.28
CA CYS A 43 0.86 -16.76 20.08
C CYS A 43 -0.42 -15.92 20.07
N ASN A 44 -0.94 -15.58 18.89
CA ASN A 44 -2.19 -14.82 18.78
C ASN A 44 -3.42 -15.72 18.97
N ARG A 45 -4.54 -15.14 19.37
CA ARG A 45 -5.84 -15.80 19.58
C ARG A 45 -5.82 -16.92 20.62
N ILE A 46 -5.01 -16.76 21.64
CA ILE A 46 -5.01 -17.72 22.78
C ILE A 46 -6.31 -17.63 23.59
N GLY A 47 -6.65 -18.72 24.28
CA GLY A 47 -7.87 -18.75 25.08
C GLY A 47 -7.71 -18.26 26.52
N SER A 48 -6.49 -18.40 27.11
CA SER A 48 -6.24 -18.06 28.52
C SER A 48 -4.74 -18.05 28.84
N ARG A 49 -4.36 -17.61 30.04
CA ARG A 49 -2.99 -17.74 30.58
C ARG A 49 -2.53 -19.20 30.63
N GLY A 50 -3.41 -20.11 31.08
CA GLY A 50 -3.10 -21.54 31.08
C GLY A 50 -2.86 -22.10 29.68
N HIS A 51 -3.57 -21.60 28.66
CA HIS A 51 -3.31 -21.96 27.27
C HIS A 51 -1.92 -21.47 26.82
N LEU A 52 -1.54 -20.22 27.15
CA LEU A 52 -0.22 -19.70 26.86
C LEU A 52 0.89 -20.54 27.49
N ASP A 53 0.71 -20.96 28.75
CA ASP A 53 1.67 -21.80 29.46
C ASP A 53 1.78 -23.21 28.85
N LEU A 54 0.69 -23.75 28.33
CA LEU A 54 0.69 -25.00 27.57
C LEU A 54 1.52 -24.87 26.30
N LEU A 55 1.37 -23.77 25.57
CA LEU A 55 2.12 -23.49 24.34
C LEU A 55 3.61 -23.31 24.61
N ARG A 56 3.97 -22.59 25.69
CA ARG A 56 5.36 -22.45 26.15
C ARG A 56 6.02 -23.79 26.48
N LYS A 57 5.31 -24.66 27.20
CA LYS A 57 5.78 -26.00 27.49
C LYS A 57 5.93 -26.86 26.24
N ALA A 58 5.03 -26.70 25.27
CA ALA A 58 5.04 -27.48 24.03
C ALA A 58 6.26 -27.17 23.16
N THR A 59 6.71 -25.92 23.07
CA THR A 59 7.89 -25.52 22.30
C THR A 59 9.21 -25.92 22.96
N GLY A 60 9.20 -26.26 24.25
CA GLY A 60 10.43 -26.58 24.97
C GLY A 60 11.41 -25.41 25.13
N GLY A 61 10.95 -24.18 24.83
CA GLY A 61 11.74 -22.96 24.91
C GLY A 61 12.50 -22.58 23.64
N GLU A 62 12.44 -23.39 22.59
CA GLU A 62 13.13 -23.10 21.32
C GLU A 62 12.18 -23.21 20.11
N PRO A 63 11.86 -22.09 19.45
CA PRO A 63 12.12 -20.70 19.88
C PRO A 63 11.26 -20.30 21.09
N PRO A 64 11.71 -19.33 21.91
CA PRO A 64 10.97 -18.90 23.10
C PRO A 64 9.64 -18.26 22.73
N VAL A 65 8.60 -18.56 23.50
CA VAL A 65 7.28 -17.90 23.38
C VAL A 65 7.32 -16.62 24.22
N MET A 66 7.53 -15.47 23.57
CA MET A 66 7.66 -14.16 24.20
C MET A 66 6.31 -13.55 24.61
N GLY A 67 5.21 -14.15 24.20
CA GLY A 67 3.90 -13.69 24.60
C GLY A 67 2.75 -14.37 23.88
N GLY A 68 1.54 -13.95 24.22
CA GLY A 68 0.34 -14.36 23.51
C GLY A 68 -0.80 -13.41 23.74
N LEU A 69 -1.58 -13.15 22.70
CA LEU A 69 -2.70 -12.23 22.75
C LEU A 69 -4.01 -13.00 22.79
N PRO A 70 -4.92 -12.73 23.73
CA PRO A 70 -6.21 -13.38 23.80
C PRO A 70 -7.10 -12.97 22.63
N LYS A 71 -8.05 -13.84 22.25
CA LYS A 71 -9.07 -13.51 21.26
C LYS A 71 -10.13 -12.62 21.93
N GLU A 72 -10.09 -11.33 21.67
CA GLU A 72 -11.05 -10.35 22.16
C GLU A 72 -11.77 -9.68 20.99
N ALA A 73 -13.09 -9.88 20.88
CA ALA A 73 -13.87 -9.33 19.76
C ALA A 73 -13.87 -7.78 19.76
N ALA A 74 -13.82 -7.14 20.95
CA ALA A 74 -13.78 -5.68 21.07
C ALA A 74 -12.48 -5.06 20.55
N LEU A 75 -11.40 -5.84 20.46
CA LEU A 75 -10.09 -5.40 19.96
C LEU A 75 -9.79 -5.95 18.57
N ALA A 76 -10.75 -6.63 17.95
CA ALA A 76 -10.58 -7.11 16.59
C ALA A 76 -10.61 -5.91 15.62
N PHE A 77 -9.57 -5.80 14.81
CA PHE A 77 -9.60 -4.88 13.69
C PHE A 77 -10.56 -5.44 12.62
N ALA A 78 -11.47 -4.61 12.15
CA ALA A 78 -12.45 -5.05 11.17
C ALA A 78 -11.75 -5.40 9.84
N ASP A 79 -12.05 -6.59 9.33
CA ASP A 79 -11.63 -6.93 7.97
C ASP A 79 -12.50 -6.16 6.97
N ARG A 80 -11.88 -5.53 6.00
CA ARG A 80 -12.58 -4.95 4.87
C ARG A 80 -12.81 -6.03 3.81
N HIS A 81 -13.99 -6.03 3.22
CA HIS A 81 -14.33 -6.97 2.14
C HIS A 81 -13.40 -6.83 0.93
N LEU A 82 -12.91 -5.61 0.66
CA LEU A 82 -12.04 -5.26 -0.46
C LEU A 82 -10.89 -4.40 0.04
N GLY A 83 -9.68 -4.99 0.09
CA GLY A 83 -8.47 -4.30 0.50
C GLY A 83 -8.30 -4.20 2.03
N LEU A 84 -7.39 -3.34 2.46
CA LEU A 84 -7.09 -3.07 3.86
C LEU A 84 -7.76 -1.76 4.27
N HIS A 85 -8.16 -1.66 5.53
CA HIS A 85 -8.53 -0.36 6.10
C HIS A 85 -7.26 0.49 6.27
N SER A 86 -7.35 1.77 5.93
CA SER A 86 -6.33 2.73 6.35
C SER A 86 -6.35 2.86 7.86
N ALA A 87 -5.17 2.91 8.46
CA ALA A 87 -5.02 3.13 9.90
C ALA A 87 -5.09 4.65 10.21
N ASP A 88 -6.18 5.28 9.78
CA ASP A 88 -6.47 6.68 10.13
C ASP A 88 -7.26 6.76 11.45
N ARG A 89 -7.34 7.95 12.02
CA ARG A 89 -8.00 8.18 13.33
C ARG A 89 -9.51 7.97 13.31
N THR A 90 -10.14 7.97 12.14
CA THR A 90 -11.58 7.71 12.00
C THR A 90 -11.87 6.23 11.96
N THR A 91 -11.01 5.46 11.28
CA THR A 91 -11.09 3.99 11.17
C THR A 91 -10.62 3.30 12.44
N VAL A 92 -9.56 3.80 13.07
CA VAL A 92 -9.01 3.27 14.32
C VAL A 92 -8.86 4.41 15.34
N PRO A 93 -9.84 4.59 16.22
CA PRO A 93 -9.77 5.58 17.29
C PRO A 93 -8.57 5.38 18.21
N GLU A 94 -8.05 6.46 18.77
CA GLU A 94 -6.86 6.44 19.65
C GLU A 94 -7.02 5.47 20.83
N GLU A 95 -8.23 5.35 21.37
CA GLU A 95 -8.55 4.45 22.48
C GLU A 95 -8.31 2.99 22.13
N VAL A 96 -8.49 2.60 20.85
CA VAL A 96 -8.22 1.25 20.36
C VAL A 96 -6.72 0.98 20.33
N PHE A 97 -5.91 1.94 19.88
CA PHE A 97 -4.44 1.82 19.92
C PHE A 97 -3.93 1.70 21.35
N VAL A 98 -4.46 2.51 22.29
CA VAL A 98 -4.11 2.40 23.71
C VAL A 98 -4.48 1.02 24.26
N ALA A 99 -5.69 0.54 23.97
CA ALA A 99 -6.13 -0.78 24.42
C ALA A 99 -5.28 -1.92 23.85
N TRP A 100 -4.84 -1.83 22.58
CA TRP A 100 -3.87 -2.80 22.02
C TRP A 100 -2.52 -2.74 22.73
N GLY A 101 -2.01 -1.54 23.00
CA GLY A 101 -0.77 -1.32 23.74
C GLY A 101 -0.81 -1.95 25.14
N ASP A 102 -1.91 -1.73 25.88
CA ASP A 102 -2.15 -2.31 27.20
C ASP A 102 -2.17 -3.85 27.14
N ARG A 103 -2.84 -4.43 26.15
CA ARG A 103 -2.86 -5.89 25.97
C ARG A 103 -1.50 -6.46 25.65
N VAL A 104 -0.74 -5.82 24.78
CA VAL A 104 0.63 -6.25 24.46
C VAL A 104 1.49 -6.18 25.73
N SER A 105 1.41 -5.11 26.49
CA SER A 105 2.17 -4.92 27.73
C SER A 105 1.79 -5.94 28.81
N GLU A 106 0.51 -6.31 28.90
CA GLU A 106 0.02 -7.30 29.88
C GLU A 106 0.39 -8.74 29.50
N TRP A 107 0.42 -9.08 28.20
CA TRP A 107 0.45 -10.47 27.74
C TRP A 107 1.76 -10.87 27.06
N CYS A 108 2.63 -9.91 26.74
CA CYS A 108 3.90 -10.16 26.10
C CYS A 108 5.06 -9.65 26.97
N ASP A 109 6.19 -10.31 26.84
CA ASP A 109 7.47 -9.84 27.40
C ASP A 109 8.04 -8.76 26.46
N VAL A 110 7.60 -7.52 26.65
CA VAL A 110 7.99 -6.39 25.80
C VAL A 110 9.50 -6.12 25.94
N GLU A 111 10.09 -6.33 27.12
CA GLU A 111 11.53 -6.12 27.35
C GLU A 111 12.34 -7.12 26.55
N ALA A 112 11.96 -8.40 26.56
CA ALA A 112 12.60 -9.42 25.77
C ALA A 112 12.47 -9.14 24.24
N ILE A 113 11.30 -8.67 23.78
CA ILE A 113 11.07 -8.28 22.38
C ILE A 113 11.98 -7.11 21.99
N VAL A 114 12.07 -6.08 22.82
CA VAL A 114 12.94 -4.92 22.57
C VAL A 114 14.42 -5.34 22.59
N SER A 115 14.81 -6.20 23.55
CA SER A 115 16.17 -6.75 23.60
C SER A 115 16.52 -7.54 22.35
N LEU A 116 15.59 -8.37 21.87
CA LEU A 116 15.75 -9.09 20.61
C LEU A 116 15.90 -8.12 19.42
N ALA A 117 15.06 -7.10 19.33
CA ALA A 117 15.16 -6.09 18.27
C ALA A 117 16.53 -5.38 18.28
N ARG A 118 17.04 -5.04 19.46
CA ARG A 118 18.36 -4.40 19.63
C ARG A 118 19.54 -5.33 19.32
N SER A 119 19.32 -6.65 19.29
CA SER A 119 20.36 -7.61 18.91
C SER A 119 20.56 -7.71 17.39
N ALA A 120 19.69 -7.11 16.60
CA ALA A 120 19.86 -7.03 15.16
C ALA A 120 21.15 -6.27 14.83
N PRO A 121 21.93 -6.71 13.82
CA PRO A 121 23.12 -6.00 13.40
C PRO A 121 22.77 -4.60 12.89
N ALA A 122 23.70 -3.66 13.05
CA ALA A 122 23.54 -2.35 12.44
C ALA A 122 23.39 -2.49 10.92
N LEU A 123 22.44 -1.76 10.34
CA LEU A 123 22.35 -1.70 8.89
C LEU A 123 23.60 -1.02 8.33
N PRO A 124 24.10 -1.47 7.16
CA PRO A 124 25.20 -0.79 6.49
C PRO A 124 24.81 0.67 6.24
N GLU A 125 25.75 1.58 6.44
CA GLU A 125 25.55 2.98 6.10
C GLU A 125 25.19 3.08 4.62
N THR A 126 23.98 3.51 4.34
CA THR A 126 23.59 3.87 2.98
C THR A 126 24.15 5.26 2.70
N PRO A 127 24.86 5.45 1.57
CA PRO A 127 25.22 6.80 1.14
C PRO A 127 23.97 7.68 1.20
N ALA A 128 24.09 8.83 1.86
CA ALA A 128 23.01 9.81 1.81
C ALA A 128 22.66 10.03 0.34
N MET A 129 21.37 10.01 0.02
CA MET A 129 20.92 10.29 -1.33
C MET A 129 21.39 11.70 -1.65
N GLU A 130 22.46 11.79 -2.47
CA GLU A 130 23.01 13.08 -2.86
C GLU A 130 21.86 13.89 -3.49
N ARG A 131 21.59 15.04 -2.92
CA ARG A 131 20.83 16.05 -3.66
C ARG A 131 21.60 16.26 -4.95
N ILE A 132 20.97 15.98 -6.07
CA ILE A 132 21.51 16.37 -7.35
C ILE A 132 21.42 17.88 -7.36
N VAL A 133 22.47 18.52 -6.81
CA VAL A 133 22.69 19.96 -6.83
C VAL A 133 23.19 20.32 -8.24
N GLY A 134 22.44 19.90 -9.23
CA GLY A 134 22.47 20.48 -10.55
C GLY A 134 21.40 21.56 -10.58
N LYS A 135 21.47 22.52 -11.47
CA LYS A 135 20.44 23.55 -11.70
C LYS A 135 19.06 22.85 -11.74
N GLY A 136 18.51 22.57 -10.54
CA GLY A 136 17.23 21.92 -10.38
C GLY A 136 16.24 22.77 -11.15
N ILE A 137 15.56 22.18 -12.10
CA ILE A 137 14.36 22.78 -12.65
C ILE A 137 13.41 22.77 -11.47
N GLY A 138 13.43 23.89 -10.69
CA GLY A 138 12.51 24.03 -9.58
C GLY A 138 11.10 23.93 -10.14
N CYS A 139 10.47 22.76 -9.96
CA CYS A 139 9.07 22.56 -10.33
C CYS A 139 8.26 22.23 -9.07
N ARG A 140 7.02 22.66 -9.05
CA ARG A 140 6.06 22.38 -8.00
C ARG A 140 5.11 21.28 -8.47
N ILE A 141 5.09 20.16 -7.77
CA ILE A 141 4.23 19.02 -8.09
C ILE A 141 3.10 18.95 -7.06
N GLY A 142 1.87 19.14 -7.51
CA GLY A 142 0.68 18.90 -6.71
C GLY A 142 0.51 17.41 -6.45
N LEU A 143 0.64 17.01 -5.20
CA LEU A 143 0.49 15.63 -4.76
C LEU A 143 -0.88 15.45 -4.12
N ALA A 144 -1.77 14.70 -4.76
CA ALA A 144 -3.08 14.35 -4.17
C ALA A 144 -2.87 13.51 -2.91
N PHE A 145 -3.27 14.02 -1.74
CA PHE A 145 -3.00 13.34 -0.47
C PHE A 145 -4.15 13.56 0.52
N ASP A 146 -5.01 12.58 0.62
CA ASP A 146 -6.12 12.50 1.56
C ASP A 146 -6.56 11.03 1.77
N GLU A 147 -7.75 10.81 2.30
CA GLU A 147 -8.30 9.47 2.57
C GLU A 147 -8.49 8.64 1.30
N ALA A 148 -8.70 9.28 0.14
CA ALA A 148 -8.83 8.61 -1.15
C ALA A 148 -7.47 8.31 -1.81
N PHE A 149 -6.43 9.11 -1.52
CA PHE A 149 -5.12 9.05 -2.18
C PHE A 149 -4.00 9.10 -1.15
N HIS A 150 -3.47 7.96 -0.75
CA HIS A 150 -2.40 7.89 0.26
C HIS A 150 -1.37 6.79 0.01
N PHE A 151 -1.48 6.05 -1.10
CA PHE A 151 -0.52 5.01 -1.44
C PHE A 151 0.61 5.59 -2.27
N TYR A 152 1.64 6.04 -1.59
CA TYR A 152 2.89 6.52 -2.18
C TYR A 152 4.08 5.79 -1.57
N TYR A 153 5.07 5.52 -2.39
CA TYR A 153 6.37 5.08 -1.90
C TYR A 153 7.18 6.30 -1.47
N ASP A 154 7.52 6.38 -0.19
CA ASP A 154 8.28 7.50 0.37
C ASP A 154 9.61 7.73 -0.36
N ASP A 155 10.29 6.65 -0.78
CA ASP A 155 11.51 6.73 -1.58
C ASP A 155 11.31 7.44 -2.92
N ASN A 156 10.15 7.25 -3.57
CA ASN A 156 9.82 7.96 -4.81
C ASN A 156 9.61 9.45 -4.54
N LEU A 157 8.91 9.81 -3.48
CA LEU A 157 8.69 11.19 -3.09
C LEU A 157 10.01 11.88 -2.76
N ARG A 158 10.85 11.28 -1.91
CA ARG A 158 12.20 11.77 -1.59
C ARG A 158 13.08 11.90 -2.84
N ARG A 159 12.92 10.98 -3.80
CA ARG A 159 13.67 11.06 -5.05
C ARG A 159 13.27 12.28 -5.88
N LEU A 160 11.97 12.57 -5.99
CA LEU A 160 11.49 13.80 -6.65
C LEU A 160 12.03 15.05 -5.98
N GLU A 161 11.97 15.12 -4.64
CA GLU A 161 12.52 16.23 -3.86
C GLU A 161 14.06 16.36 -4.05
N SER A 162 14.79 15.23 -4.09
CA SER A 162 16.25 15.24 -4.33
C SER A 162 16.61 15.75 -5.72
N LEU A 163 15.71 15.63 -6.69
CA LEU A 163 15.84 16.14 -8.04
C LEU A 163 15.44 17.62 -8.16
N GLY A 164 14.96 18.23 -7.08
CA GLY A 164 14.61 19.65 -7.00
C GLY A 164 13.12 19.95 -7.13
N ALA A 165 12.25 18.94 -7.08
CA ALA A 165 10.81 19.18 -7.03
C ALA A 165 10.37 19.63 -5.62
N GLU A 166 9.42 20.56 -5.56
CA GLU A 166 8.64 20.88 -4.37
C GLU A 166 7.32 20.11 -4.42
N LEU A 167 7.06 19.26 -3.42
CA LEU A 167 5.80 18.51 -3.32
C LEU A 167 4.77 19.31 -2.55
N VAL A 168 3.71 19.77 -3.22
CA VAL A 168 2.61 20.53 -2.65
C VAL A 168 1.41 19.61 -2.45
N ARG A 169 1.14 19.19 -1.23
CA ARG A 169 -0.01 18.33 -0.94
C ARG A 169 -1.32 19.09 -1.08
N PHE A 170 -2.33 18.44 -1.65
CA PHE A 170 -3.71 18.93 -1.73
C PHE A 170 -4.68 17.76 -1.57
N SER A 171 -5.90 18.05 -1.16
CA SER A 171 -6.96 17.05 -0.97
C SER A 171 -8.00 17.15 -2.08
N PRO A 172 -8.11 16.15 -2.95
CA PRO A 172 -9.23 16.07 -3.89
C PRO A 172 -10.61 16.01 -3.24
N ILE A 173 -10.71 15.54 -1.98
CA ILE A 173 -11.98 15.49 -1.23
C ILE A 173 -12.30 16.86 -0.62
N HIS A 174 -11.34 17.49 0.09
CA HIS A 174 -11.61 18.59 1.01
C HIS A 174 -11.27 19.98 0.46
N ASP A 175 -10.29 20.06 -0.46
CA ASP A 175 -9.90 21.37 -1.01
C ASP A 175 -10.86 21.80 -2.13
N ALA A 176 -11.21 23.07 -2.15
CA ALA A 176 -12.08 23.62 -3.16
C ALA A 176 -11.39 23.81 -4.52
N HIS A 177 -10.07 24.06 -4.50
CA HIS A 177 -9.30 24.38 -5.69
C HIS A 177 -7.91 23.74 -5.68
N LEU A 178 -7.34 23.56 -6.87
CA LEU A 178 -5.95 23.15 -7.02
C LEU A 178 -4.99 24.24 -6.48
N PRO A 179 -3.87 23.83 -5.86
CA PRO A 179 -2.78 24.75 -5.57
C PRO A 179 -2.10 25.21 -6.89
N ASP A 180 -1.35 26.29 -6.79
CA ASP A 180 -0.51 26.77 -7.91
C ASP A 180 0.72 25.86 -8.06
N VAL A 181 0.73 25.01 -9.11
CA VAL A 181 1.72 23.95 -9.37
C VAL A 181 1.97 23.74 -10.85
N ASP A 182 3.12 23.15 -11.18
CA ASP A 182 3.55 22.90 -12.57
C ASP A 182 3.12 21.51 -13.08
N GLY A 183 2.77 20.59 -12.19
CA GLY A 183 2.32 19.24 -12.54
C GLY A 183 1.49 18.62 -11.44
N LEU A 184 0.71 17.57 -11.76
CA LEU A 184 -0.13 16.86 -10.80
C LEU A 184 0.26 15.38 -10.72
N TYR A 185 0.29 14.85 -9.50
CA TYR A 185 0.50 13.43 -9.24
C TYR A 185 -0.63 12.88 -8.37
N PHE A 186 -1.41 11.97 -8.95
CA PHE A 186 -2.45 11.20 -8.26
C PHE A 186 -1.96 9.78 -8.08
N GLY A 187 -1.63 9.39 -6.86
CA GLY A 187 -1.20 8.02 -6.53
C GLY A 187 -2.37 7.06 -6.34
N GLY A 188 -2.05 5.91 -5.76
CA GLY A 188 -3.04 4.92 -5.37
C GLY A 188 -3.78 5.29 -4.09
N GLY A 189 -4.80 4.50 -3.80
CA GLY A 189 -5.63 4.66 -2.62
C GLY A 189 -6.97 3.93 -2.77
N TYR A 190 -7.99 4.50 -2.13
CA TYR A 190 -9.35 3.96 -2.14
C TYR A 190 -10.39 4.99 -2.63
N PRO A 191 -10.27 5.53 -3.84
CA PRO A 191 -11.20 6.52 -4.35
C PRO A 191 -12.64 5.97 -4.50
N GLU A 192 -12.81 4.66 -4.62
CA GLU A 192 -14.12 4.03 -4.66
C GLU A 192 -14.89 4.13 -3.34
N VAL A 193 -14.18 4.24 -2.21
CA VAL A 193 -14.80 4.43 -0.89
C VAL A 193 -15.32 5.84 -0.72
N HIS A 194 -14.61 6.79 -1.31
CA HIS A 194 -14.88 8.23 -1.26
C HIS A 194 -15.46 8.74 -2.58
N ALA A 195 -16.07 7.83 -3.38
CA ALA A 195 -16.52 8.18 -4.72
C ALA A 195 -17.62 9.25 -4.72
N GLU A 196 -18.49 9.26 -3.71
CA GLU A 196 -19.54 10.26 -3.57
C GLU A 196 -18.94 11.63 -3.24
N GLU A 197 -18.03 11.73 -2.28
CA GLU A 197 -17.37 12.98 -1.89
C GLU A 197 -16.55 13.55 -3.05
N LEU A 198 -15.74 12.72 -3.71
CA LEU A 198 -14.95 13.11 -4.89
C LEU A 198 -15.84 13.59 -6.03
N SER A 199 -16.97 12.90 -6.26
CA SER A 199 -17.94 13.26 -7.29
C SER A 199 -18.61 14.63 -7.01
N ARG A 200 -18.88 14.94 -5.75
CA ARG A 200 -19.50 16.20 -5.32
C ARG A 200 -18.57 17.40 -5.38
N ASN A 201 -17.26 17.20 -5.31
CA ASN A 201 -16.29 18.28 -5.41
C ASN A 201 -16.10 18.75 -6.86
N LEU A 202 -17.12 19.45 -7.37
CA LEU A 202 -17.18 19.89 -8.76
C LEU A 202 -16.11 20.93 -9.09
N SER A 203 -15.73 21.78 -8.14
CA SER A 203 -14.70 22.82 -8.34
C SER A 203 -13.33 22.18 -8.55
N MET A 204 -12.93 21.24 -7.70
CA MET A 204 -11.67 20.51 -7.84
C MET A 204 -11.61 19.73 -9.16
N ARG A 205 -12.67 18.99 -9.50
CA ARG A 205 -12.74 18.25 -10.77
C ARG A 205 -12.63 19.15 -12.00
N LYS A 206 -13.25 20.34 -11.92
CA LYS A 206 -13.14 21.35 -12.98
C LYS A 206 -11.71 21.90 -13.08
N ASP A 207 -11.08 22.19 -11.94
CA ASP A 207 -9.72 22.73 -11.93
C ASP A 207 -8.71 21.73 -12.50
N VAL A 208 -8.82 20.42 -12.13
CA VAL A 208 -7.99 19.35 -12.71
C VAL A 208 -8.20 19.24 -14.21
N ARG A 209 -9.45 19.34 -14.68
CA ARG A 209 -9.74 19.34 -16.14
C ARG A 209 -9.12 20.54 -16.84
N SER A 210 -9.32 21.74 -16.29
CA SER A 210 -8.75 22.97 -16.87
C SER A 210 -7.22 22.94 -16.86
N PHE A 211 -6.59 22.34 -15.85
CA PHE A 211 -5.15 22.14 -15.81
C PHE A 211 -4.66 21.24 -16.98
N ALA A 212 -5.38 20.16 -17.27
CA ALA A 212 -5.08 19.28 -18.40
C ALA A 212 -5.31 20.00 -19.75
N GLU A 213 -6.42 20.74 -19.89
CA GLU A 213 -6.74 21.53 -21.10
C GLU A 213 -5.65 22.58 -21.36
N ALA A 214 -5.04 23.13 -20.32
CA ALA A 214 -3.88 24.04 -20.41
C ALA A 214 -2.54 23.30 -20.66
N GLN A 215 -2.59 22.00 -20.98
CA GLN A 215 -1.41 21.13 -21.23
C GLN A 215 -0.52 20.95 -19.99
N GLY A 216 -1.06 21.10 -18.80
CA GLY A 216 -0.38 20.78 -17.56
C GLY A 216 -0.16 19.26 -17.45
N PRO A 217 1.05 18.79 -17.13
CA PRO A 217 1.34 17.37 -17.01
C PRO A 217 0.62 16.74 -15.79
N ILE A 218 -0.07 15.64 -16.03
CA ILE A 218 -0.78 14.87 -14.97
C ILE A 218 -0.32 13.43 -15.03
N TYR A 219 0.12 12.90 -13.89
CA TYR A 219 0.41 11.49 -13.71
C TYR A 219 -0.59 10.86 -12.74
N GLY A 220 -1.18 9.75 -13.14
CA GLY A 220 -2.12 9.01 -12.31
C GLY A 220 -1.85 7.52 -12.33
N GLU A 221 -1.81 6.89 -11.16
CA GLU A 221 -1.65 5.45 -11.03
C GLU A 221 -2.71 4.85 -10.10
N CYS A 222 -3.22 3.65 -10.44
CA CYS A 222 -4.22 2.93 -9.65
C CYS A 222 -5.47 3.77 -9.35
N GLY A 223 -5.66 4.21 -8.09
CA GLY A 223 -6.74 5.11 -7.69
C GLY A 223 -6.75 6.44 -8.45
N GLY A 224 -5.57 6.96 -8.79
CA GLY A 224 -5.44 8.16 -9.61
C GLY A 224 -6.03 7.99 -11.02
N LEU A 225 -5.83 6.83 -11.66
CA LEU A 225 -6.47 6.52 -12.95
C LEU A 225 -8.00 6.51 -12.81
N MET A 226 -8.51 5.92 -11.72
CA MET A 226 -9.96 5.87 -11.47
C MET A 226 -10.55 7.28 -11.34
N TYR A 227 -9.88 8.18 -10.63
CA TYR A 227 -10.32 9.57 -10.47
C TYR A 227 -10.23 10.39 -11.77
N LEU A 228 -9.21 10.15 -12.58
CA LEU A 228 -9.04 10.84 -13.88
C LEU A 228 -9.99 10.32 -14.96
N SER A 229 -10.64 9.18 -14.75
CA SER A 229 -11.61 8.58 -15.69
C SER A 229 -12.95 9.32 -15.74
N ASN A 230 -13.88 8.83 -16.57
CA ASN A 230 -15.25 9.33 -16.63
C ASN A 230 -16.01 9.07 -15.33
N GLY A 231 -15.70 7.96 -14.63
CA GLY A 231 -16.40 7.64 -13.40
C GLY A 231 -15.96 6.35 -12.73
N ILE A 232 -16.38 6.21 -11.49
CA ILE A 232 -16.21 5.00 -10.68
C ILE A 232 -17.59 4.39 -10.46
N ARG A 233 -17.74 3.14 -10.88
CA ARG A 233 -18.95 2.34 -10.62
C ARG A 233 -18.69 1.46 -9.39
N THR A 234 -19.39 1.74 -8.32
CA THR A 234 -19.30 1.02 -7.04
C THR A 234 -20.02 -0.34 -7.12
N LEU A 235 -19.83 -1.19 -6.10
CA LEU A 235 -20.39 -2.55 -6.06
C LEU A 235 -21.91 -2.60 -6.11
N ASP A 236 -22.58 -1.58 -5.63
CA ASP A 236 -24.04 -1.44 -5.70
C ASP A 236 -24.55 -1.00 -7.08
N GLY A 237 -23.64 -0.80 -8.04
CA GLY A 237 -23.91 -0.38 -9.41
C GLY A 237 -24.04 1.13 -9.62
N THR A 238 -23.89 1.93 -8.55
CA THR A 238 -23.95 3.40 -8.65
C THR A 238 -22.73 3.93 -9.40
N LEU A 239 -22.95 4.79 -10.40
CA LEU A 239 -21.87 5.47 -11.12
C LEU A 239 -21.65 6.86 -10.51
N HIS A 240 -20.45 7.10 -10.02
CA HIS A 240 -20.00 8.39 -9.53
C HIS A 240 -19.13 9.07 -10.59
N PRO A 241 -19.57 10.22 -11.17
CA PRO A 241 -18.79 10.92 -12.18
C PRO A 241 -17.47 11.45 -11.59
N MET A 242 -16.37 11.28 -12.34
CA MET A 242 -15.05 11.74 -11.97
C MET A 242 -14.54 12.85 -12.90
N VAL A 243 -13.25 13.09 -12.99
CA VAL A 243 -12.69 14.21 -13.77
C VAL A 243 -13.04 14.09 -15.27
N GLY A 244 -13.02 12.89 -15.84
CA GLY A 244 -13.40 12.64 -17.22
C GLY A 244 -12.33 13.04 -18.24
N LEU A 245 -11.06 12.93 -17.89
CA LEU A 245 -9.93 13.08 -18.81
C LEU A 245 -9.70 11.79 -19.61
N ILE A 246 -9.76 10.65 -18.94
CA ILE A 246 -9.58 9.34 -19.58
C ILE A 246 -10.94 8.78 -19.95
N PRO A 247 -11.20 8.47 -21.23
CA PRO A 247 -12.51 7.99 -21.70
C PRO A 247 -12.73 6.52 -21.30
N GLY A 248 -13.16 6.29 -20.09
CA GLY A 248 -13.44 4.97 -19.54
C GLY A 248 -14.03 5.05 -18.16
N GLU A 249 -14.49 3.91 -17.65
CA GLU A 249 -15.05 3.79 -16.30
C GLU A 249 -14.30 2.70 -15.52
N ALA A 250 -14.00 2.99 -14.26
CA ALA A 250 -13.55 1.99 -13.30
C ALA A 250 -14.76 1.27 -12.71
N GLU A 251 -14.87 -0.03 -12.88
CA GLU A 251 -15.94 -0.85 -12.31
C GLU A 251 -15.41 -1.71 -11.17
N MET A 252 -15.91 -1.50 -9.95
CA MET A 252 -15.53 -2.30 -8.79
C MET A 252 -16.08 -3.72 -8.89
N LYS A 253 -15.29 -4.69 -8.44
CA LYS A 253 -15.63 -6.11 -8.39
C LYS A 253 -15.57 -6.62 -6.97
N ASP A 254 -16.36 -7.64 -6.69
CA ASP A 254 -16.43 -8.34 -5.40
C ASP A 254 -15.22 -9.25 -5.11
N ARG A 255 -14.35 -9.43 -6.11
CA ARG A 255 -13.14 -10.28 -6.03
C ARG A 255 -11.93 -9.61 -6.63
N LEU A 256 -10.77 -10.05 -6.18
CA LEU A 256 -9.47 -9.57 -6.66
C LEU A 256 -9.30 -9.84 -8.16
N GLN A 257 -9.01 -8.79 -8.93
CA GLN A 257 -8.82 -8.86 -10.38
C GLN A 257 -7.34 -9.03 -10.75
N ALA A 258 -6.44 -8.37 -10.03
CA ALA A 258 -5.02 -8.51 -10.26
C ALA A 258 -4.23 -8.42 -8.96
N LEU A 259 -3.20 -9.28 -8.84
CA LEU A 259 -2.22 -9.26 -7.75
C LEU A 259 -0.89 -9.77 -8.27
N GLY A 260 0.16 -8.99 -8.09
CA GLY A 260 1.54 -9.43 -8.27
C GLY A 260 2.41 -8.47 -9.06
N TYR A 261 3.65 -8.91 -9.25
CA TYR A 261 4.65 -8.14 -9.99
C TYR A 261 4.48 -8.29 -11.49
N VAL A 262 4.70 -7.18 -12.18
CA VAL A 262 4.66 -7.08 -13.63
C VAL A 262 5.94 -6.47 -14.18
N GLU A 263 6.25 -6.81 -15.42
CA GLU A 263 7.23 -6.11 -16.25
C GLU A 263 6.48 -5.31 -17.31
N VAL A 264 6.87 -4.07 -17.49
CA VAL A 264 6.22 -3.10 -18.37
C VAL A 264 7.23 -2.65 -19.41
N ASP A 265 6.83 -2.72 -20.67
CA ASP A 265 7.55 -2.14 -21.80
C ASP A 265 6.72 -0.98 -22.36
N THR A 266 7.28 0.23 -22.48
CA THR A 266 6.58 1.36 -23.11
C THR A 266 6.57 1.20 -24.63
N LYS A 267 5.39 1.27 -25.23
CA LYS A 267 5.21 1.22 -26.69
C LYS A 267 5.60 2.57 -27.32
N ASP A 268 5.23 3.64 -26.67
CA ASP A 268 5.42 5.00 -27.12
C ASP A 268 6.19 5.84 -26.08
N ALA A 269 6.67 7.01 -26.46
CA ALA A 269 7.21 7.97 -25.51
C ALA A 269 6.11 8.52 -24.62
N THR A 270 6.37 8.61 -23.31
CA THR A 270 5.47 9.14 -22.30
C THR A 270 6.22 10.11 -21.39
N MET A 271 5.53 10.75 -20.47
CA MET A 271 6.19 11.58 -19.46
C MET A 271 7.20 10.80 -18.59
N LEU A 272 7.08 9.46 -18.51
CA LEU A 272 8.01 8.61 -17.78
C LEU A 272 9.32 8.33 -18.56
N GLY A 273 9.33 8.58 -19.87
CA GLY A 273 10.52 8.41 -20.69
C GLY A 273 10.22 7.97 -22.13
N PRO A 274 11.28 7.58 -22.87
CA PRO A 274 11.17 7.23 -24.28
C PRO A 274 10.42 5.91 -24.51
N ALA A 275 10.02 5.67 -25.75
CA ALA A 275 9.56 4.37 -26.20
C ALA A 275 10.62 3.27 -25.95
N GLY A 276 10.19 2.08 -25.60
CA GLY A 276 11.08 0.94 -25.27
C GLY A 276 11.68 0.97 -23.86
N LEU A 277 11.24 1.90 -23.02
CA LEU A 277 11.62 1.90 -21.61
C LEU A 277 11.04 0.65 -20.92
N LYS A 278 11.88 -0.02 -20.12
CA LYS A 278 11.50 -1.20 -19.35
C LYS A 278 11.54 -0.90 -17.87
N PHE A 279 10.46 -1.20 -17.18
CA PHE A 279 10.39 -1.05 -15.74
C PHE A 279 9.54 -2.15 -15.10
N ARG A 280 9.58 -2.22 -13.78
CA ARG A 280 8.80 -3.17 -12.99
C ARG A 280 7.73 -2.42 -12.22
N GLY A 281 6.56 -3.06 -12.10
CA GLY A 281 5.45 -2.58 -11.32
C GLY A 281 4.86 -3.66 -10.44
N HIS A 282 3.92 -3.25 -9.62
CA HIS A 282 3.09 -4.15 -8.84
C HIS A 282 1.63 -3.81 -9.10
N GLN A 283 0.83 -4.82 -9.41
CA GLN A 283 -0.62 -4.68 -9.55
C GLN A 283 -1.30 -5.21 -8.29
N PHE A 284 -2.27 -4.45 -7.80
CA PHE A 284 -3.20 -4.86 -6.77
C PHE A 284 -4.51 -4.11 -7.00
N ARG A 285 -5.54 -4.80 -7.51
CA ARG A 285 -6.81 -4.15 -7.80
C ARG A 285 -8.00 -5.08 -7.69
N TYR A 286 -9.10 -4.51 -7.27
CA TYR A 286 -10.45 -5.09 -7.26
C TYR A 286 -11.36 -4.47 -8.32
N SER A 287 -10.82 -3.72 -9.26
CA SER A 287 -11.55 -3.06 -10.32
C SER A 287 -11.11 -3.53 -11.69
N ASP A 288 -12.04 -3.51 -12.64
CA ASP A 288 -11.74 -3.53 -14.06
C ASP A 288 -11.88 -2.11 -14.61
N PHE A 289 -11.10 -1.80 -15.66
CA PHE A 289 -11.19 -0.53 -16.34
C PHE A 289 -11.74 -0.75 -17.76
N ARG A 290 -12.92 -0.22 -18.01
CA ARG A 290 -13.59 -0.35 -19.31
C ARG A 290 -13.26 0.84 -20.16
N LEU A 291 -12.52 0.62 -21.23
CA LEU A 291 -12.17 1.60 -22.24
C LEU A 291 -12.98 1.41 -23.50
N PRO A 292 -13.28 2.48 -24.22
CA PRO A 292 -13.68 2.41 -25.62
C PRO A 292 -12.59 1.73 -26.46
N PRO A 293 -12.96 0.89 -27.46
CA PRO A 293 -12.01 0.12 -28.27
C PRO A 293 -11.00 0.98 -29.04
N GLU A 294 -11.33 2.23 -29.31
CA GLU A 294 -10.49 3.19 -30.02
C GLU A 294 -9.35 3.80 -29.19
N VAL A 295 -9.35 3.56 -27.87
CA VAL A 295 -8.29 4.06 -26.98
C VAL A 295 -7.10 3.15 -27.02
N GLU A 296 -5.97 3.67 -27.49
CA GLU A 296 -4.72 2.92 -27.52
C GLU A 296 -4.04 2.93 -26.14
N CYS A 297 -3.49 1.75 -25.79
CA CYS A 297 -2.68 1.59 -24.59
C CYS A 297 -1.20 1.81 -24.94
N THR A 298 -0.48 2.45 -24.01
CA THR A 298 0.94 2.80 -24.18
C THR A 298 1.90 1.76 -23.63
N TYR A 299 1.40 0.78 -22.86
CA TYR A 299 2.22 -0.22 -22.20
C TYR A 299 1.89 -1.64 -22.66
N HIS A 300 2.95 -2.44 -22.89
CA HIS A 300 2.86 -3.89 -22.89
C HIS A 300 3.24 -4.41 -21.52
N VAL A 301 2.34 -5.16 -20.90
CA VAL A 301 2.48 -5.63 -19.52
C VAL A 301 2.56 -7.15 -19.49
N ARG A 302 3.56 -7.68 -18.79
CA ARG A 302 3.76 -9.11 -18.57
C ARG A 302 3.76 -9.42 -17.07
N ARG A 303 2.95 -10.39 -16.65
CA ARG A 303 2.95 -10.87 -15.27
C ARG A 303 4.14 -11.79 -15.02
N ARG A 304 4.88 -11.60 -13.93
CA ARG A 304 6.02 -12.47 -13.58
C ARG A 304 5.62 -13.92 -13.31
N ARG A 305 4.39 -14.17 -12.90
CA ARG A 305 3.87 -15.53 -12.65
C ARG A 305 3.35 -16.23 -13.89
N GLY A 306 3.57 -15.67 -15.07
CA GLY A 306 3.08 -16.19 -16.35
C GLY A 306 1.67 -15.68 -16.70
N GLY A 307 1.14 -16.16 -17.81
CA GLY A 307 -0.10 -15.71 -18.45
C GLY A 307 0.16 -14.90 -19.71
N GLU A 308 -0.91 -14.66 -20.47
CA GLU A 308 -0.81 -13.85 -21.69
C GLU A 308 -0.44 -12.41 -21.38
N PRO A 309 0.44 -11.79 -22.16
CA PRO A 309 0.68 -10.35 -22.11
C PRO A 309 -0.60 -9.58 -22.38
N PHE A 310 -0.73 -8.42 -21.79
CA PHE A 310 -1.87 -7.53 -22.00
C PHE A 310 -1.42 -6.08 -22.16
N GLN A 311 -2.32 -5.24 -22.62
CA GLN A 311 -2.04 -3.82 -22.82
C GLN A 311 -2.70 -3.00 -21.71
N GLU A 312 -1.99 -1.98 -21.24
CA GLU A 312 -2.45 -1.06 -20.20
C GLU A 312 -1.72 0.29 -20.36
N GLY A 313 -2.05 1.26 -19.50
CA GLY A 313 -1.46 2.58 -19.57
C GLY A 313 -2.09 3.45 -20.67
N TYR A 314 -2.47 4.65 -20.30
CA TYR A 314 -3.20 5.57 -21.16
C TYR A 314 -2.46 6.89 -21.19
N CYS A 315 -2.30 7.44 -22.37
CA CYS A 315 -1.71 8.74 -22.57
C CYS A 315 -2.66 9.58 -23.43
N GLN A 316 -2.88 10.82 -23.02
CA GLN A 316 -3.70 11.77 -23.74
C GLN A 316 -2.98 13.12 -23.77
N GLY A 317 -2.79 13.68 -24.96
CA GLY A 317 -2.11 14.96 -25.19
C GLY A 317 -0.78 14.82 -25.84
#